data_52cb4237d6ff81b5f8b8638bb9e95bc3
#
_entry.id   52cb4237d6ff81b5f8b8638bb9e95bc3
#
_cell.length_a   1.000
_cell.length_b   1.000
_cell.length_c   1.000
_cell.angle_alpha   90.00
_cell.angle_beta   90.00
_cell.angle_gamma   90.00
#
_symmetry.space_group_name_H-M   'P 1'
#
loop_
_entity.id
_entity.type
_entity.pdbx_description
1 polymer ?
#
loop_
_entity_poly.entity_id
_entity_poly.type
_entity_poly.pdbx_seq_one_letter_code
_entity_poly.pdbx_strand_id
1 'polypeptide(L)'
;MHSASLQDTTAPDGICYGCGSSNPHGLHIKSRWAEDGVHVIAEHQPEAKYSGWPDLVYGGLIAMLVDCHSNWTAMAYHYRAEQREPGSLPRIDCVTGNLGIKFIKPTPMGVPLVLRARVEGEIGRKSRVVCEVYAGSVLTAVGDSVFVRVDTGQLAAAAHGREV
;
A
#
# COMPACT_ATOMS: atom_id res chain seq x y z
N MET A 1 0.89 14.98 -17.33
CA MET A 1 -0.08 13.85 -17.38
C MET A 1 0.21 12.95 -16.20
N HIS A 2 -0.72 12.75 -15.26
CA HIS A 2 -0.49 11.80 -14.18
C HIS A 2 -0.55 10.40 -14.78
N SER A 3 0.52 9.61 -14.61
CA SER A 3 0.50 8.20 -14.99
C SER A 3 -0.63 7.46 -14.26
N ALA A 4 -1.23 6.47 -14.91
CA ALA A 4 -2.25 5.63 -14.27
C ALA A 4 -1.70 5.02 -12.98
N SER A 5 -2.56 4.84 -11.97
CA SER A 5 -2.14 4.21 -10.72
C SER A 5 -1.88 2.73 -10.91
N LEU A 6 -1.06 2.15 -10.04
CA LEU A 6 -0.80 0.71 -10.02
C LEU A 6 -2.11 -0.07 -9.83
N GLN A 7 -3.00 0.42 -8.97
CA GLN A 7 -4.31 -0.20 -8.70
C GLN A 7 -5.19 -0.24 -9.95
N ASP A 8 -5.33 0.91 -10.63
CA ASP A 8 -6.21 1.01 -11.79
C ASP A 8 -5.68 0.21 -12.99
N THR A 9 -4.36 0.10 -13.11
CA THR A 9 -3.71 -0.66 -14.17
C THR A 9 -3.77 -2.17 -13.93
N THR A 10 -3.58 -2.61 -12.67
CA THR A 10 -3.40 -4.03 -12.35
C THR A 10 -4.67 -4.71 -11.88
N ALA A 11 -5.52 -4.02 -11.12
CA ALA A 11 -6.74 -4.56 -10.51
C ALA A 11 -7.87 -3.53 -10.50
N PRO A 12 -8.39 -3.12 -11.68
CA PRO A 12 -9.46 -2.12 -11.77
C PRO A 12 -10.76 -2.58 -11.11
N ASP A 13 -10.97 -3.88 -10.98
CA ASP A 13 -12.11 -4.54 -10.32
C ASP A 13 -11.87 -4.85 -8.84
N GLY A 14 -10.75 -4.41 -8.28
CA GLY A 14 -10.37 -4.67 -6.88
C GLY A 14 -11.39 -4.13 -5.88
N ILE A 15 -11.72 -4.93 -4.86
CA ILE A 15 -12.71 -4.62 -3.81
C ILE A 15 -12.09 -4.34 -2.44
N CYS A 16 -10.75 -4.29 -2.35
CA CYS A 16 -10.07 -3.99 -1.09
C CYS A 16 -10.57 -2.67 -0.49
N TYR A 17 -10.85 -2.65 0.81
CA TYR A 17 -11.32 -1.45 1.48
C TYR A 17 -10.31 -0.28 1.39
N GLY A 18 -9.02 -0.55 1.52
CA GLY A 18 -7.99 0.49 1.45
C GLY A 18 -7.72 1.00 0.04
N CYS A 19 -7.64 0.13 -0.96
CA CYS A 19 -7.10 0.49 -2.28
C CYS A 19 -7.95 0.03 -3.48
N GLY A 20 -9.03 -0.70 -3.25
CA GLY A 20 -9.85 -1.25 -4.33
C GLY A 20 -10.63 -0.20 -5.09
N SER A 21 -10.43 -0.12 -6.40
CA SER A 21 -11.08 0.86 -7.27
C SER A 21 -12.59 0.66 -7.36
N SER A 22 -13.06 -0.59 -7.18
CA SER A 22 -14.48 -0.96 -7.27
C SER A 22 -15.22 -1.02 -5.94
N ASN A 23 -14.56 -0.71 -4.81
CA ASN A 23 -15.22 -0.65 -3.51
C ASN A 23 -15.81 0.75 -3.28
N PRO A 24 -17.15 0.93 -3.29
CA PRO A 24 -17.76 2.26 -3.15
C PRO A 24 -17.53 2.90 -1.76
N HIS A 25 -17.13 2.11 -0.78
CA HIS A 25 -16.88 2.56 0.60
C HIS A 25 -15.40 2.65 0.94
N GLY A 26 -14.53 2.34 -0.02
CA GLY A 26 -13.08 2.26 0.19
C GLY A 26 -12.39 3.62 0.27
N LEU A 27 -11.14 3.59 0.72
CA LEU A 27 -10.27 4.79 0.79
C LEU A 27 -9.70 5.15 -0.58
N HIS A 28 -9.72 4.24 -1.55
CA HIS A 28 -9.24 4.41 -2.92
C HIS A 28 -7.80 4.93 -3.01
N ILE A 29 -6.90 4.40 -2.18
CA ILE A 29 -5.48 4.75 -2.23
C ILE A 29 -4.94 4.45 -3.62
N LYS A 30 -4.19 5.39 -4.20
CA LYS A 30 -3.60 5.28 -5.53
C LYS A 30 -2.09 5.44 -5.46
N SER A 31 -1.39 4.37 -5.79
CA SER A 31 0.07 4.29 -5.74
C SER A 31 0.66 4.46 -7.14
N ARG A 32 1.76 5.20 -7.26
CA ARG A 32 2.48 5.46 -8.51
C ARG A 32 3.97 5.48 -8.27
N TRP A 33 4.75 5.11 -9.28
CA TRP A 33 6.19 5.34 -9.23
C TRP A 33 6.49 6.84 -9.14
N ALA A 34 7.41 7.20 -8.26
CA ALA A 34 7.98 8.53 -8.20
C ALA A 34 8.97 8.73 -9.38
N GLU A 35 9.28 9.99 -9.67
CA GLU A 35 10.23 10.35 -10.76
C GLU A 35 11.65 9.82 -10.51
N ASP A 36 12.01 9.59 -9.24
CA ASP A 36 13.32 9.04 -8.87
C ASP A 36 13.48 7.56 -9.28
N GLY A 37 12.40 6.91 -9.72
CA GLY A 37 12.39 5.52 -10.12
C GLY A 37 12.69 4.52 -9.00
N VAL A 38 12.79 4.98 -7.76
CA VAL A 38 13.05 4.15 -6.57
C VAL A 38 11.82 4.07 -5.70
N HIS A 39 11.21 5.21 -5.38
CA HIS A 39 10.05 5.23 -4.49
C HIS A 39 8.74 5.04 -5.26
N VAL A 40 7.80 4.44 -4.57
CA VAL A 40 6.37 4.48 -4.92
C VAL A 40 5.70 5.46 -3.99
N ILE A 41 4.86 6.33 -4.52
CA ILE A 41 4.19 7.42 -3.78
C ILE A 41 2.67 7.28 -3.85
N ALA A 42 2.00 7.70 -2.78
CA ALA A 42 0.56 7.90 -2.74
C ALA A 42 0.23 9.13 -1.90
N GLU A 43 -0.89 9.75 -2.20
CA GLU A 43 -1.42 10.86 -1.42
C GLU A 43 -2.81 10.50 -0.90
N HIS A 44 -3.14 10.94 0.30
CA HIS A 44 -4.45 10.75 0.89
C HIS A 44 -4.83 11.93 1.77
N GLN A 45 -6.04 12.46 1.55
CA GLN A 45 -6.62 13.47 2.43
C GLN A 45 -7.56 12.81 3.44
N PRO A 46 -7.19 12.73 4.73
CA PRO A 46 -8.08 12.13 5.73
C PRO A 46 -9.40 12.91 5.88
N GLU A 47 -10.52 12.20 5.80
CA GLU A 47 -11.83 12.76 6.11
C GLU A 47 -12.00 12.93 7.63
N ALA A 48 -12.83 13.89 8.07
CA ALA A 48 -13.05 14.21 9.48
C ALA A 48 -13.47 13.00 10.34
N LYS A 49 -14.17 12.02 9.75
CA LYS A 49 -14.57 10.78 10.44
C LYS A 49 -13.41 9.90 10.90
N TYR A 50 -12.20 10.13 10.38
CA TYR A 50 -10.99 9.41 10.77
C TYR A 50 -10.17 10.12 11.86
N SER A 51 -10.79 11.01 12.62
CA SER A 51 -10.20 11.55 13.83
C SER A 51 -10.12 10.49 14.92
N GLY A 52 -8.95 10.32 15.51
CA GLY A 52 -8.75 9.43 16.67
C GLY A 52 -8.73 10.22 17.98
N TRP A 53 -8.07 11.34 17.98
CA TRP A 53 -8.02 12.32 19.05
C TRP A 53 -8.37 13.69 18.46
N PRO A 54 -8.86 14.66 19.23
CA PRO A 54 -9.13 16.00 18.68
C PRO A 54 -7.97 16.51 17.82
N ASP A 55 -8.28 16.88 16.57
CA ASP A 55 -7.33 17.39 15.58
C ASP A 55 -6.21 16.43 15.12
N LEU A 56 -6.28 15.15 15.51
CA LEU A 56 -5.30 14.13 15.12
C LEU A 56 -5.93 12.99 14.31
N VAL A 57 -5.20 12.53 13.31
CA VAL A 57 -5.57 11.38 12.50
C VAL A 57 -5.54 10.11 13.34
N TYR A 58 -6.57 9.29 13.20
CA TYR A 58 -6.65 7.97 13.81
C TYR A 58 -5.48 7.07 13.35
N GLY A 59 -4.77 6.49 14.31
CA GLY A 59 -3.61 5.65 14.02
C GLY A 59 -3.94 4.42 13.17
N GLY A 60 -5.15 3.87 13.30
CA GLY A 60 -5.63 2.78 12.46
C GLY A 60 -5.79 3.17 10.98
N LEU A 61 -6.16 4.42 10.68
CA LEU A 61 -6.16 4.90 9.30
C LEU A 61 -4.74 4.91 8.74
N ILE A 62 -3.78 5.42 9.50
CA ILE A 62 -2.37 5.43 9.07
C ILE A 62 -1.89 4.00 8.79
N ALA A 63 -2.27 3.05 9.65
CA ALA A 63 -1.95 1.64 9.44
C ALA A 63 -2.55 1.08 8.14
N MET A 64 -3.81 1.37 7.85
CA MET A 64 -4.46 0.96 6.59
C MET A 64 -3.79 1.56 5.35
N LEU A 65 -3.43 2.84 5.41
CA LEU A 65 -2.73 3.52 4.32
C LEU A 65 -1.36 2.88 4.06
N VAL A 66 -0.59 2.66 5.13
CA VAL A 66 0.73 2.02 5.05
C VAL A 66 0.62 0.60 4.52
N ASP A 67 -0.32 -0.20 5.00
CA ASP A 67 -0.53 -1.57 4.57
C ASP A 67 -0.79 -1.66 3.06
N CYS A 68 -1.83 -1.00 2.59
CA CYS A 68 -2.19 -1.04 1.17
C CYS A 68 -1.11 -0.46 0.26
N HIS A 69 -0.56 0.71 0.62
CA HIS A 69 0.47 1.36 -0.20
C HIS A 69 1.76 0.52 -0.29
N SER A 70 2.19 -0.05 0.83
CA SER A 70 3.39 -0.90 0.88
C SER A 70 3.19 -2.23 0.14
N ASN A 71 1.99 -2.81 0.19
CA ASN A 71 1.68 -4.01 -0.58
C ASN A 71 1.79 -3.74 -2.09
N TRP A 72 1.22 -2.64 -2.57
CA TRP A 72 1.35 -2.23 -3.97
C TRP A 72 2.79 -1.89 -4.35
N THR A 73 3.57 -1.35 -3.43
CA THR A 73 5.02 -1.15 -3.63
C THR A 73 5.74 -2.47 -3.84
N ALA A 74 5.48 -3.48 -3.01
CA ALA A 74 6.06 -4.82 -3.18
C ALA A 74 5.69 -5.42 -4.55
N MET A 75 4.42 -5.37 -4.94
CA MET A 75 3.96 -5.86 -6.24
C MET A 75 4.61 -5.13 -7.41
N ALA A 76 4.73 -3.81 -7.35
CA ALA A 76 5.39 -3.00 -8.39
C ALA A 76 6.87 -3.38 -8.57
N TYR A 77 7.57 -3.63 -7.47
CA TYR A 77 8.95 -4.10 -7.52
C TYR A 77 9.08 -5.51 -8.09
N HIS A 78 8.12 -6.42 -7.82
CA HIS A 78 8.09 -7.74 -8.45
C HIS A 78 7.91 -7.66 -9.96
N TYR A 79 6.96 -6.85 -10.45
CA TYR A 79 6.79 -6.61 -11.88
C TYR A 79 8.07 -6.10 -12.52
N ARG A 80 8.72 -5.12 -11.90
CA ARG A 80 10.00 -4.58 -12.38
C ARG A 80 11.11 -5.63 -12.39
N ALA A 81 11.25 -6.44 -11.34
CA ALA A 81 12.28 -7.48 -11.26
C ALA A 81 12.11 -8.54 -12.34
N GLU A 82 10.87 -8.82 -12.75
CA GLU A 82 10.54 -9.72 -13.86
C GLU A 82 10.53 -9.03 -15.24
N GLN A 83 10.89 -7.74 -15.31
CA GLN A 83 10.84 -6.92 -16.54
C GLN A 83 9.46 -6.95 -17.19
N ARG A 84 8.41 -6.90 -16.38
CA ARG A 84 7.01 -6.96 -16.79
C ARG A 84 6.28 -5.66 -16.47
N GLU A 85 5.33 -5.31 -17.33
CA GLU A 85 4.44 -4.17 -17.05
C GLU A 85 3.40 -4.52 -15.98
N PRO A 86 3.10 -3.59 -15.06
CA PRO A 86 1.98 -3.74 -14.13
C PRO A 86 0.68 -4.09 -14.87
N GLY A 87 -0.03 -5.10 -14.38
CA GLY A 87 -1.25 -5.60 -15.03
C GLY A 87 -1.05 -6.69 -16.07
N SER A 88 0.19 -7.01 -16.45
CA SER A 88 0.46 -8.17 -17.31
C SER A 88 0.13 -9.50 -16.61
N LEU A 89 -0.31 -10.49 -17.37
CA LEU A 89 -0.66 -11.80 -16.84
C LEU A 89 0.53 -12.78 -16.86
N PRO A 90 0.60 -13.72 -15.91
CA PRO A 90 -0.26 -13.88 -14.75
C PRO A 90 -0.07 -12.73 -13.75
N ARG A 91 -1.15 -12.28 -13.09
CA ARG A 91 -1.08 -11.20 -12.12
C ARG A 91 -0.17 -11.57 -10.96
N ILE A 92 0.59 -10.60 -10.48
CA ILE A 92 1.40 -10.74 -9.27
C ILE A 92 0.58 -10.21 -8.10
N ASP A 93 0.38 -11.05 -7.09
CA ASP A 93 -0.32 -10.70 -5.87
C ASP A 93 0.57 -10.92 -4.65
N CYS A 94 0.48 -10.02 -3.69
CA CYS A 94 1.12 -10.12 -2.40
C CYS A 94 0.09 -9.96 -1.29
N VAL A 95 0.35 -10.61 -0.16
CA VAL A 95 -0.42 -10.44 1.08
C VAL A 95 0.48 -9.97 2.20
N THR A 96 -0.11 -9.30 3.17
CA THR A 96 0.61 -8.79 4.34
C THR A 96 1.01 -9.96 5.24
N GLY A 97 2.31 -10.15 5.40
CA GLY A 97 2.87 -11.16 6.32
C GLY A 97 3.21 -10.57 7.69
N ASN A 98 3.66 -9.33 7.72
CA ASN A 98 3.88 -8.54 8.93
C ASN A 98 3.60 -7.08 8.64
N LEU A 99 2.93 -6.40 9.54
CA LEU A 99 2.70 -4.96 9.49
C LEU A 99 3.27 -4.31 10.75
N GLY A 100 4.40 -3.63 10.61
CA GLY A 100 5.03 -2.87 11.66
C GLY A 100 4.88 -1.38 11.42
N ILE A 101 4.45 -0.60 12.44
CA ILE A 101 4.31 0.85 12.32
C ILE A 101 4.89 1.51 13.56
N LYS A 102 5.77 2.47 13.32
CA LYS A 102 6.30 3.36 14.35
C LYS A 102 5.71 4.75 14.16
N PHE A 103 4.97 5.22 15.14
CA PHE A 103 4.50 6.59 15.20
C PHE A 103 5.61 7.49 15.76
N ILE A 104 6.05 8.45 14.94
CA ILE A 104 7.18 9.34 15.25
C ILE A 104 6.66 10.62 15.91
N LYS A 105 5.57 11.17 15.36
CA LYS A 105 4.91 12.39 15.84
C LYS A 105 3.40 12.25 15.65
N PRO A 106 2.59 12.99 16.41
CA PRO A 106 1.16 13.09 16.12
C PRO A 106 0.92 13.56 14.68
N THR A 107 0.01 12.91 13.98
CA THR A 107 -0.35 13.27 12.60
C THR A 107 -1.55 14.19 12.64
N PRO A 108 -1.43 15.47 12.21
CA PRO A 108 -2.54 16.42 12.28
C PRO A 108 -3.64 16.10 11.25
N MET A 109 -4.89 16.36 11.61
CA MET A 109 -6.01 16.41 10.68
C MET A 109 -5.91 17.66 9.77
N GLY A 110 -6.60 17.60 8.62
CA GLY A 110 -6.69 18.73 7.69
C GLY A 110 -5.47 18.93 6.78
N VAL A 111 -4.47 18.09 6.92
CA VAL A 111 -3.26 18.10 6.08
C VAL A 111 -3.23 16.85 5.21
N PRO A 112 -2.98 16.97 3.89
CA PRO A 112 -2.76 15.80 3.04
C PRO A 112 -1.59 14.96 3.54
N LEU A 113 -1.77 13.65 3.55
CA LEU A 113 -0.70 12.70 3.89
C LEU A 113 -0.03 12.23 2.60
N VAL A 114 1.29 12.27 2.58
CA VAL A 114 2.11 11.70 1.51
C VAL A 114 2.79 10.45 2.04
N LEU A 115 2.54 9.33 1.38
CA LEU A 115 3.21 8.07 1.64
C LEU A 115 4.31 7.87 0.61
N ARG A 116 5.49 7.52 1.08
CA ARG A 116 6.66 7.26 0.24
C ARG A 116 7.27 5.93 0.64
N ALA A 117 7.18 4.94 -0.22
CA ALA A 117 7.59 3.57 0.08
C ALA A 117 8.62 3.04 -0.91
N ARG A 118 9.48 2.15 -0.44
CA ARG A 118 10.42 1.39 -1.25
C ARG A 118 10.67 0.02 -0.66
N VAL A 119 11.10 -0.91 -1.50
CA VAL A 119 11.60 -2.20 -1.02
C VAL A 119 13.02 -2.04 -0.47
N GLU A 120 13.26 -2.65 0.66
CA GLU A 120 14.58 -2.76 1.28
C GLU A 120 15.14 -4.18 1.08
N GLY A 121 16.31 -4.25 0.46
CA GLY A 121 16.97 -5.53 0.15
C GLY A 121 16.46 -6.17 -1.15
N GLU A 122 16.53 -7.49 -1.19
CA GLU A 122 16.20 -8.25 -2.40
C GLU A 122 14.70 -8.52 -2.54
N ILE A 123 14.24 -8.57 -3.79
CA ILE A 123 12.89 -9.04 -4.12
C ILE A 123 12.90 -10.56 -4.14
N GLY A 124 12.03 -11.16 -3.33
CA GLY A 124 11.84 -12.61 -3.27
C GLY A 124 10.41 -12.96 -2.83
N ARG A 125 10.17 -14.19 -2.43
CA ARG A 125 8.85 -14.60 -1.94
C ARG A 125 8.38 -13.71 -0.79
N LYS A 126 9.29 -13.24 0.06
CA LYS A 126 9.04 -12.25 1.12
C LYS A 126 9.81 -10.99 0.76
N SER A 127 9.12 -9.87 0.71
CA SER A 127 9.71 -8.56 0.41
C SER A 127 9.48 -7.62 1.58
N ARG A 128 10.55 -7.01 2.08
CA ARG A 128 10.47 -5.98 3.12
C ARG A 128 10.26 -4.62 2.47
N VAL A 129 9.28 -3.89 2.95
CA VAL A 129 8.97 -2.54 2.47
C VAL A 129 9.04 -1.56 3.62
N VAL A 130 9.75 -0.47 3.42
CA VAL A 130 9.76 0.68 4.31
C VAL A 130 8.90 1.78 3.68
N CYS A 131 7.97 2.32 4.48
CA CYS A 131 7.03 3.35 4.06
C CYS A 131 7.07 4.52 5.03
N GLU A 132 7.44 5.68 4.55
CA GLU A 132 7.43 6.94 5.29
C GLU A 132 6.09 7.65 5.07
N VAL A 133 5.51 8.18 6.16
CA VAL A 133 4.25 8.94 6.12
C VAL A 133 4.53 10.38 6.54
N TYR A 134 4.29 11.30 5.65
CA TYR A 134 4.48 12.73 5.85
C TYR A 134 3.14 13.46 5.92
N ALA A 135 3.02 14.38 6.89
CA ALA A 135 2.00 15.42 6.92
C ALA A 135 2.68 16.77 6.60
N GLY A 136 2.48 17.28 5.40
CA GLY A 136 3.30 18.35 4.85
C GLY A 136 4.77 17.93 4.76
N SER A 137 5.67 18.68 5.39
CA SER A 137 7.11 18.35 5.43
C SER A 137 7.52 17.49 6.65
N VAL A 138 6.57 17.13 7.52
CA VAL A 138 6.86 16.44 8.79
C VAL A 138 6.66 14.94 8.65
N LEU A 139 7.71 14.16 8.94
CA LEU A 139 7.62 12.71 9.06
C LEU A 139 6.86 12.35 10.34
N THR A 140 5.69 11.74 10.21
CA THR A 140 4.81 11.42 11.34
C THR A 140 4.77 9.94 11.68
N ALA A 141 4.98 9.06 10.70
CA ALA A 141 5.04 7.62 10.94
C ALA A 141 5.96 6.93 9.93
N VAL A 142 6.46 5.76 10.32
CA VAL A 142 7.23 4.86 9.44
C VAL A 142 6.68 3.45 9.56
N GLY A 143 6.31 2.89 8.41
CA GLY A 143 6.01 1.47 8.27
C GLY A 143 7.27 0.67 7.95
N ASP A 144 7.42 -0.50 8.59
CA ASP A 144 8.45 -1.48 8.27
C ASP A 144 7.75 -2.85 8.26
N SER A 145 7.46 -3.33 7.07
CA SER A 145 6.49 -4.39 6.87
C SER A 145 7.01 -5.44 5.89
N VAL A 146 6.48 -6.66 6.00
CA VAL A 146 6.85 -7.77 5.11
C VAL A 146 5.62 -8.22 4.34
N PHE A 147 5.76 -8.30 3.03
CA PHE A 147 4.73 -8.77 2.11
C PHE A 147 5.16 -10.09 1.48
N VAL A 148 4.21 -11.01 1.38
CA VAL A 148 4.46 -12.36 0.88
C VAL A 148 3.80 -12.52 -0.48
N ARG A 149 4.56 -12.85 -1.50
CA ARG A 149 4.03 -13.21 -2.82
C ARG A 149 3.26 -14.50 -2.72
N VAL A 150 2.05 -14.52 -3.25
CA VAL A 150 1.12 -15.64 -3.17
C VAL A 150 0.55 -16.00 -4.54
N ASP A 151 0.11 -17.24 -4.66
CA ASP A 151 -0.84 -17.66 -5.69
C ASP A 151 -2.25 -17.43 -5.15
N THR A 152 -3.04 -16.62 -5.84
CA THR A 152 -4.40 -16.26 -5.41
C THR A 152 -5.36 -17.45 -5.36
N GLY A 153 -5.15 -18.46 -6.19
CA GLY A 153 -5.92 -19.69 -6.15
C GLY A 153 -5.68 -20.48 -4.87
N GLN A 154 -4.43 -20.58 -4.46
CA GLN A 154 -4.05 -21.23 -3.18
C GLN A 154 -4.58 -20.46 -1.98
N LEU A 155 -4.50 -19.12 -2.01
CA LEU A 155 -5.01 -18.28 -0.94
C LEU A 155 -6.52 -18.44 -0.75
N ALA A 156 -7.28 -18.45 -1.84
CA ALA A 156 -8.73 -18.66 -1.81
C ALA A 156 -9.09 -20.06 -1.28
N ALA A 157 -8.33 -21.09 -1.66
CA ALA A 157 -8.53 -22.46 -1.17
C ALA A 157 -8.28 -22.54 0.35
N ALA A 158 -7.19 -21.93 0.85
CA ALA A 158 -6.86 -21.89 2.26
C ALA A 158 -7.93 -21.15 3.09
N ALA A 159 -8.45 -20.03 2.59
CA ALA A 159 -9.50 -19.27 3.27
C ALA A 159 -10.82 -20.05 3.41
N HIS A 160 -11.06 -21.06 2.57
CA HIS A 160 -12.26 -21.89 2.58
C HIS A 160 -12.03 -23.26 3.24
N GLY A 161 -10.89 -23.46 3.92
CA GLY A 161 -10.57 -24.71 4.62
C GLY A 161 -10.38 -25.92 3.71
N ARG A 162 -10.07 -25.71 2.42
CA ARG A 162 -9.72 -26.77 1.49
C ARG A 162 -8.24 -27.04 1.60
N GLU A 163 -7.86 -28.29 1.89
CA GLU A 163 -6.46 -28.71 1.85
C GLU A 163 -5.89 -28.46 0.43
N VAL A 164 -4.70 -27.92 0.36
CA VAL A 164 -3.94 -27.65 -0.88
C VAL A 164 -2.95 -28.79 -1.09
#